data_a414dc95629c96e9b824cda264aac718
#
_entry.id   a414dc95629c96e9b824cda264aac718
#
_cell.length_a   1.000
_cell.length_b   1.000
_cell.length_c   1.000
_cell.angle_alpha   90.00
_cell.angle_beta   90.00
_cell.angle_gamma   90.00
#
_symmetry.space_group_name_H-M   'P 1'
#
loop_
_entity.id
_entity.type
_entity.pdbx_description
1 polymer ?
#
loop_
_entity_poly.entity_id
_entity_poly.type
_entity_poly.pdbx_seq_one_letter_code
_entity_poly.pdbx_strand_id
1 'polypeptide(L)'
;MIRRLAILLAMFVVAGAGACRESLDSGAACPALCPAQSVAIRDTLINPVLVFDSTYVGYPERGREQAMLLAARGDTLETRGVIRFDTLTAFYVPTGDTARTITRVDSSRVRLVLDRAKARLPAQVTFDVYDVDDSTAADTSAAAVLALFTADRRIGGTSFLRDSLKDTVAVPLSDSAVLEKIVNKRRLRLGLRASGNGPLSVRVGTVESGSAAEVSYRPNADTSAKPLLVGPISSTPAGADFPEIRSDLTDYTLVAKYAVQQDANTMSVGGIPGRRAYLRFVLPAYIVDSTTVVRATLRLTQRPLAFGDALDTITIHAHVALAGPHVTDLRRATNVISAPGLLVNDSLLVTPADSGVRSIEMFGLLRAWAGQRVLVNPPPQAIVLRASPESVLPAEARFYSTTAGATLRPVMRISYIPRATFGVP
;
A
#
# COMPACT_ATOMS: atom_id res chain seq x y z
N MET A 1 -62.66 14.20 7.67
CA MET A 1 -61.60 13.82 8.61
C MET A 1 -60.18 14.10 8.12
N ILE A 2 -59.87 13.83 6.86
CA ILE A 2 -58.49 13.97 6.27
C ILE A 2 -57.93 15.42 6.27
N ARG A 3 -58.77 16.43 6.06
CA ARG A 3 -58.33 17.86 6.07
C ARG A 3 -57.85 18.37 7.42
N ARG A 4 -58.43 17.88 8.53
CA ARG A 4 -58.04 18.26 9.90
C ARG A 4 -56.72 17.61 10.32
N LEU A 5 -56.45 16.40 9.82
CA LEU A 5 -55.19 15.69 10.07
C LEU A 5 -54.00 16.36 9.37
N ALA A 6 -54.23 16.83 8.13
CA ALA A 6 -53.20 17.54 7.36
C ALA A 6 -52.81 18.90 7.99
N ILE A 7 -53.76 19.60 8.61
CA ILE A 7 -53.48 20.90 9.30
C ILE A 7 -52.70 20.65 10.59
N LEU A 8 -53.00 19.60 11.34
CA LEU A 8 -52.24 19.25 12.53
C LEU A 8 -50.82 18.78 12.21
N LEU A 9 -50.64 18.03 11.13
CA LEU A 9 -49.29 17.62 10.67
C LEU A 9 -48.46 18.82 10.21
N ALA A 10 -49.06 19.76 9.49
CA ALA A 10 -48.39 20.97 9.05
C ALA A 10 -47.98 21.86 10.22
N MET A 11 -48.80 21.99 11.27
CA MET A 11 -48.44 22.74 12.48
C MET A 11 -47.28 22.08 13.25
N PHE A 12 -47.22 20.74 13.29
CA PHE A 12 -46.09 20.04 13.92
C PHE A 12 -44.77 20.22 13.19
N VAL A 13 -44.77 20.26 11.84
CA VAL A 13 -43.58 20.50 11.03
C VAL A 13 -43.07 21.93 11.22
N VAL A 14 -43.94 22.92 11.30
CA VAL A 14 -43.56 24.34 11.52
C VAL A 14 -43.05 24.56 12.96
N ALA A 15 -43.59 23.88 13.95
CA ALA A 15 -43.09 23.95 15.32
C ALA A 15 -41.71 23.27 15.47
N GLY A 16 -41.44 22.18 14.74
CA GLY A 16 -40.15 21.48 14.73
C GLY A 16 -39.02 22.26 14.04
N ALA A 17 -39.31 23.09 13.05
CA ALA A 17 -38.33 23.90 12.35
C ALA A 17 -37.83 25.15 13.16
N GLY A 18 -38.54 25.52 14.21
CA GLY A 18 -38.14 26.63 15.12
C GLY A 18 -37.25 26.20 16.28
N ALA A 19 -37.13 24.90 16.56
CA ALA A 19 -36.41 24.39 17.75
C ALA A 19 -34.91 24.22 17.58
N CYS A 20 -34.36 24.42 16.38
CA CYS A 20 -32.92 24.28 16.11
C CYS A 20 -32.23 25.63 15.82
N ARG A 21 -32.74 26.72 16.32
CA ARG A 21 -31.95 27.95 16.49
C ARG A 21 -31.52 28.06 17.96
N GLU A 22 -30.57 27.24 18.36
CA GLU A 22 -29.68 27.64 19.42
C GLU A 22 -28.84 28.82 18.87
N SER A 23 -29.32 30.02 19.12
CA SER A 23 -28.46 31.19 19.10
C SER A 23 -27.46 30.96 20.23
N LEU A 24 -26.21 30.74 19.88
CA LEU A 24 -25.05 30.77 20.79
C LEU A 24 -24.84 32.23 21.37
N ASP A 25 -25.80 33.08 21.23
CA ASP A 25 -25.93 34.38 21.86
C ASP A 25 -26.71 34.30 23.18
N SER A 26 -26.60 33.23 23.91
CA SER A 26 -26.93 33.29 25.32
C SER A 26 -25.82 34.03 26.02
N GLY A 27 -25.94 35.36 26.06
CA GLY A 27 -25.33 36.18 27.08
C GLY A 27 -25.79 35.70 28.45
N ALA A 28 -25.39 34.53 28.88
CA ALA A 28 -25.39 34.19 30.28
C ALA A 28 -24.43 35.16 30.92
N ALA A 29 -25.01 36.26 31.45
CA ALA A 29 -24.29 37.18 32.27
C ALA A 29 -23.75 36.40 33.46
N CYS A 30 -22.53 35.89 33.34
CA CYS A 30 -21.80 35.36 34.47
C CYS A 30 -21.72 36.47 35.52
N PRO A 31 -22.04 36.20 36.81
CA PRO A 31 -21.81 37.17 37.84
C PRO A 31 -20.38 37.67 37.83
N ALA A 32 -20.13 38.85 38.34
CA ALA A 32 -18.93 39.67 38.24
C ALA A 32 -17.54 39.04 38.45
N LEU A 33 -17.48 37.74 38.67
CA LEU A 33 -16.24 36.94 38.77
C LEU A 33 -15.80 36.24 37.46
N CYS A 34 -16.59 36.30 36.39
CA CYS A 34 -16.19 35.85 35.07
C CYS A 34 -15.95 37.09 34.19
N PRO A 35 -14.73 37.54 34.01
CA PRO A 35 -14.47 38.57 33.00
C PRO A 35 -15.03 38.05 31.67
N ALA A 36 -15.77 38.91 30.94
CA ALA A 36 -16.29 38.59 29.62
C ALA A 36 -15.14 38.32 28.64
N GLN A 37 -14.51 37.19 28.79
CA GLN A 37 -13.51 36.69 27.86
C GLN A 37 -14.26 35.99 26.73
N SER A 38 -14.62 36.76 25.70
CA SER A 38 -14.92 36.16 24.42
C SER A 38 -13.70 35.37 24.00
N VAL A 39 -13.80 34.03 24.10
CA VAL A 39 -12.73 33.14 23.70
C VAL A 39 -12.64 33.19 22.18
N ALA A 40 -11.79 34.11 21.69
CA ALA A 40 -11.61 34.25 20.26
C ALA A 40 -10.81 33.05 19.72
N ILE A 41 -11.49 32.22 18.96
CA ILE A 41 -10.79 31.18 18.15
C ILE A 41 -10.03 31.92 17.05
N ARG A 42 -8.75 31.63 16.94
CA ARG A 42 -7.87 32.16 15.90
C ARG A 42 -7.43 31.05 14.97
N ASP A 43 -7.29 31.39 13.70
CA ASP A 43 -6.74 30.47 12.68
C ASP A 43 -5.35 30.90 12.27
N THR A 44 -4.48 29.96 12.07
CA THR A 44 -3.17 30.17 11.43
C THR A 44 -2.92 29.11 10.38
N LEU A 45 -2.14 29.50 9.36
CA LEU A 45 -1.70 28.60 8.30
C LEU A 45 -0.20 28.39 8.45
N ILE A 46 0.20 27.13 8.59
CA ILE A 46 1.61 26.76 8.64
C ILE A 46 1.93 26.05 7.33
N ASN A 47 2.81 26.67 6.55
CA ASN A 47 3.38 26.02 5.39
C ASN A 47 4.42 25.00 5.86
N PRO A 48 4.45 23.80 5.28
CA PRO A 48 5.55 22.90 5.51
C PRO A 48 6.84 23.60 5.09
N VAL A 49 7.81 23.64 5.98
CA VAL A 49 9.16 24.04 5.58
C VAL A 49 9.77 22.88 4.86
N LEU A 50 10.16 23.12 3.62
CA LEU A 50 10.81 22.19 2.75
C LEU A 50 12.16 21.80 3.30
N VAL A 51 12.20 20.82 4.19
CA VAL A 51 13.43 20.06 4.34
C VAL A 51 13.35 18.81 3.50
N PHE A 52 12.17 18.22 3.32
CA PHE A 52 11.90 17.39 2.17
C PHE A 52 10.42 17.07 1.97
N ASP A 53 9.98 17.47 0.84
CA ASP A 53 8.80 17.10 0.11
C ASP A 53 9.29 16.14 -0.99
N SER A 54 9.57 14.92 -0.60
CA SER A 54 10.15 13.94 -1.50
C SER A 54 9.23 12.75 -1.65
N THR A 55 9.12 12.26 -2.85
CA THR A 55 8.48 10.98 -3.14
C THR A 55 9.55 9.91 -3.25
N TYR A 56 9.54 8.99 -2.31
CA TYR A 56 10.39 7.80 -2.35
C TYR A 56 9.67 6.66 -3.04
N VAL A 57 10.44 5.81 -3.72
CA VAL A 57 9.95 4.72 -4.57
C VAL A 57 10.43 3.38 -4.03
N GLY A 58 9.63 2.33 -4.19
CA GLY A 58 10.02 0.96 -3.82
C GLY A 58 9.45 0.47 -2.49
N TYR A 59 8.24 0.91 -2.14
CA TYR A 59 7.53 0.42 -0.96
C TYR A 59 6.35 -0.49 -1.33
N PRO A 60 6.06 -1.51 -0.53
CA PRO A 60 6.88 -2.02 0.58
C PRO A 60 8.23 -2.55 0.08
N GLU A 61 9.11 -2.92 1.00
CA GLU A 61 10.31 -3.68 0.62
C GLU A 61 9.90 -4.96 -0.12
N ARG A 62 10.68 -5.34 -1.12
CA ARG A 62 10.43 -6.52 -1.93
C ARG A 62 10.34 -7.77 -1.04
N GLY A 63 9.31 -8.61 -1.25
CA GLY A 63 9.00 -9.75 -0.40
C GLY A 63 8.16 -9.42 0.84
N ARG A 64 7.67 -8.18 0.97
CA ARG A 64 6.75 -7.75 2.04
C ARG A 64 5.41 -7.27 1.47
N GLU A 65 5.19 -7.52 0.20
CA GLU A 65 3.95 -7.15 -0.46
C GLU A 65 2.79 -8.03 0.02
N GLN A 66 1.66 -7.42 0.32
CA GLN A 66 0.42 -8.14 0.67
C GLN A 66 -0.20 -8.86 -0.54
N ALA A 67 0.20 -8.51 -1.73
CA ALA A 67 -0.14 -9.21 -2.96
C ALA A 67 0.90 -8.90 -4.04
N MET A 68 1.20 -9.88 -4.88
CA MET A 68 1.91 -9.61 -6.13
C MET A 68 0.94 -9.01 -7.13
N LEU A 69 1.32 -7.93 -7.79
CA LEU A 69 0.55 -7.36 -8.88
C LEU A 69 1.06 -7.86 -10.24
N LEU A 70 0.20 -8.53 -10.99
CA LEU A 70 0.43 -8.83 -12.41
C LEU A 70 -0.36 -7.82 -13.24
N ALA A 71 0.33 -6.92 -13.93
CA ALA A 71 -0.29 -5.87 -14.72
C ALA A 71 0.38 -5.73 -16.08
N ALA A 72 -0.42 -5.39 -17.07
CA ALA A 72 0.04 -5.04 -18.42
C ALA A 72 -0.84 -3.92 -19.00
N ARG A 73 -0.23 -2.82 -19.42
CA ARG A 73 -0.91 -1.68 -20.05
C ARG A 73 -0.05 -1.12 -21.16
N GLY A 74 -0.05 -1.79 -22.30
CA GLY A 74 0.75 -1.39 -23.45
C GLY A 74 2.22 -1.15 -23.08
N ASP A 75 2.75 0.00 -23.50
CA ASP A 75 4.14 0.37 -23.20
C ASP A 75 4.30 1.15 -21.88
N THR A 76 3.23 1.45 -21.18
CA THR A 76 3.27 2.31 -19.98
C THR A 76 3.52 1.55 -18.69
N LEU A 77 3.03 0.32 -18.57
CA LEU A 77 3.17 -0.49 -17.37
C LEU A 77 3.23 -1.98 -17.72
N GLU A 78 4.22 -2.68 -17.18
CA GLU A 78 4.27 -4.13 -17.11
C GLU A 78 4.87 -4.55 -15.77
N THR A 79 4.16 -5.43 -15.06
CA THR A 79 4.69 -6.05 -13.84
C THR A 79 4.66 -7.56 -13.96
N ARG A 80 5.61 -8.21 -13.29
CA ARG A 80 5.78 -9.65 -13.26
C ARG A 80 5.90 -10.11 -11.81
N GLY A 81 5.44 -11.31 -11.52
CA GLY A 81 5.60 -11.92 -10.20
C GLY A 81 6.81 -12.87 -10.20
N VAL A 82 7.42 -13.03 -9.04
CA VAL A 82 8.41 -14.09 -8.80
C VAL A 82 8.00 -14.83 -7.54
N ILE A 83 8.06 -16.17 -7.59
CA ILE A 83 7.76 -17.05 -6.46
C ILE A 83 8.88 -18.06 -6.35
N ARG A 84 9.39 -18.28 -5.13
CA ARG A 84 10.53 -19.14 -4.86
C ARG A 84 10.08 -20.40 -4.15
N PHE A 85 10.47 -21.53 -4.73
CA PHE A 85 10.34 -22.88 -4.16
C PHE A 85 11.74 -23.46 -4.11
N ASP A 86 12.58 -22.90 -3.23
CA ASP A 86 14.01 -23.19 -3.19
C ASP A 86 14.31 -24.62 -2.76
N THR A 87 13.32 -25.32 -2.21
CA THR A 87 13.45 -26.73 -1.83
C THR A 87 12.22 -27.51 -2.32
N LEU A 88 12.44 -28.45 -3.22
CA LEU A 88 11.45 -29.43 -3.62
C LEU A 88 11.75 -30.79 -2.98
N THR A 89 10.68 -31.49 -2.54
CA THR A 89 10.81 -32.79 -1.92
C THR A 89 11.28 -33.84 -2.95
N ALA A 90 12.39 -34.54 -2.65
CA ALA A 90 12.91 -35.61 -3.48
C ALA A 90 12.28 -37.00 -3.15
N PHE A 91 11.49 -37.07 -2.09
CA PHE A 91 10.85 -38.31 -1.61
C PHE A 91 9.38 -38.05 -1.32
N TYR A 92 8.58 -39.09 -1.42
CA TYR A 92 7.19 -39.11 -0.98
C TYR A 92 6.88 -40.38 -0.24
N VAL A 93 5.85 -40.39 0.58
CA VAL A 93 5.39 -41.57 1.32
C VAL A 93 4.01 -41.97 0.78
N PRO A 94 3.89 -43.11 0.05
CA PRO A 94 2.58 -43.65 -0.32
C PRO A 94 1.78 -44.04 0.92
N THR A 95 0.47 -44.10 0.78
CA THR A 95 -0.39 -44.52 1.91
C THR A 95 -0.06 -45.93 2.38
N GLY A 96 0.41 -46.07 3.62
CA GLY A 96 0.71 -47.36 4.25
C GLY A 96 2.06 -48.00 3.83
N ASP A 97 2.99 -47.22 3.28
CA ASP A 97 4.27 -47.68 2.79
C ASP A 97 5.46 -46.81 3.27
N THR A 98 6.67 -47.19 2.89
CA THR A 98 7.93 -46.48 3.17
C THR A 98 8.17 -45.36 2.18
N ALA A 99 9.08 -44.46 2.54
CA ALA A 99 9.47 -43.34 1.67
C ALA A 99 10.08 -43.85 0.35
N ARG A 100 9.60 -43.31 -0.76
CA ARG A 100 10.08 -43.61 -2.12
C ARG A 100 10.69 -42.39 -2.77
N THR A 101 11.77 -42.58 -3.52
CA THR A 101 12.39 -41.52 -4.32
C THR A 101 11.49 -41.16 -5.50
N ILE A 102 11.40 -39.88 -5.80
CA ILE A 102 10.67 -39.35 -6.95
C ILE A 102 11.59 -39.49 -8.18
N THR A 103 11.17 -40.32 -9.13
CA THR A 103 11.87 -40.56 -10.40
C THR A 103 11.05 -40.11 -11.60
N ARG A 104 9.77 -39.77 -11.37
CA ARG A 104 8.85 -39.23 -12.38
C ARG A 104 7.90 -38.24 -11.73
N VAL A 105 7.48 -37.27 -12.49
CA VAL A 105 6.47 -36.28 -12.09
C VAL A 105 5.38 -36.25 -13.15
N ASP A 106 4.13 -36.13 -12.71
CA ASP A 106 2.96 -36.01 -13.56
C ASP A 106 2.04 -34.89 -13.05
N SER A 107 1.33 -34.27 -13.98
CA SER A 107 0.28 -33.27 -13.69
C SER A 107 0.78 -32.09 -12.87
N SER A 108 1.98 -31.62 -13.13
CA SER A 108 2.57 -30.45 -12.48
C SER A 108 1.79 -29.20 -12.80
N ARG A 109 1.51 -28.40 -11.77
CA ARG A 109 0.85 -27.10 -11.92
C ARG A 109 1.21 -26.17 -10.78
N VAL A 110 1.17 -24.89 -11.04
CA VAL A 110 1.14 -23.88 -9.98
C VAL A 110 -0.31 -23.43 -9.77
N ARG A 111 -0.74 -23.40 -8.51
CA ARG A 111 -2.04 -22.88 -8.08
C ARG A 111 -1.82 -21.45 -7.60
N LEU A 112 -2.53 -20.51 -8.19
CA LEU A 112 -2.48 -19.10 -7.84
C LEU A 112 -3.81 -18.71 -7.19
N VAL A 113 -3.75 -18.02 -6.07
CA VAL A 113 -4.92 -17.42 -5.43
C VAL A 113 -5.02 -15.98 -5.93
N LEU A 114 -6.12 -15.64 -6.59
CA LEU A 114 -6.35 -14.34 -7.20
C LEU A 114 -7.28 -13.50 -6.33
N ASP A 115 -6.92 -12.27 -6.08
CA ASP A 115 -7.86 -11.27 -5.58
C ASP A 115 -8.45 -10.50 -6.78
N ARG A 116 -9.70 -10.81 -7.09
CA ARG A 116 -10.42 -10.26 -8.24
C ARG A 116 -11.24 -9.01 -7.90
N ALA A 117 -11.34 -8.63 -6.64
CA ALA A 117 -12.23 -7.54 -6.21
C ALA A 117 -11.95 -6.20 -6.90
N LYS A 118 -10.68 -5.95 -7.27
CA LYS A 118 -10.26 -4.76 -8.03
C LYS A 118 -9.48 -5.12 -9.29
N ALA A 119 -9.71 -6.33 -9.82
CA ALA A 119 -9.02 -6.78 -11.01
C ALA A 119 -9.61 -6.12 -12.27
N ARG A 120 -8.71 -5.76 -13.19
CA ARG A 120 -9.06 -5.40 -14.56
C ARG A 120 -8.64 -6.52 -15.46
N LEU A 121 -9.58 -7.11 -16.13
CA LEU A 121 -9.36 -8.28 -16.94
C LEU A 121 -9.93 -8.04 -18.34
N PRO A 122 -9.10 -8.19 -19.39
CA PRO A 122 -9.60 -8.26 -20.76
C PRO A 122 -10.47 -9.51 -20.95
N ALA A 123 -11.11 -9.66 -22.10
CA ALA A 123 -11.97 -10.81 -22.39
C ALA A 123 -11.24 -12.15 -22.22
N GLN A 124 -9.95 -12.16 -22.51
CA GLN A 124 -9.06 -13.32 -22.32
C GLN A 124 -7.79 -12.90 -21.60
N VAL A 125 -7.39 -13.68 -20.61
CA VAL A 125 -6.15 -13.50 -19.82
C VAL A 125 -5.29 -14.74 -19.97
N THR A 126 -4.02 -14.55 -20.30
CA THR A 126 -3.01 -15.62 -20.38
C THR A 126 -2.04 -15.45 -19.24
N PHE A 127 -1.82 -16.52 -18.49
CA PHE A 127 -0.75 -16.60 -17.51
C PHE A 127 0.37 -17.45 -18.11
N ASP A 128 1.56 -16.90 -18.21
CA ASP A 128 2.78 -17.58 -18.60
C ASP A 128 3.68 -17.76 -17.39
N VAL A 129 4.33 -18.92 -17.31
CA VAL A 129 5.22 -19.30 -16.21
C VAL A 129 6.60 -19.61 -16.78
N TYR A 130 7.61 -18.99 -16.17
CA TYR A 130 9.01 -19.09 -16.57
C TYR A 130 9.84 -19.69 -15.43
N ASP A 131 10.90 -20.42 -15.77
CA ASP A 131 11.96 -20.76 -14.81
C ASP A 131 12.95 -19.59 -14.74
N VAL A 132 12.85 -18.80 -13.68
CA VAL A 132 13.73 -17.63 -13.43
C VAL A 132 14.80 -17.96 -12.39
N ASP A 133 15.21 -19.23 -12.29
CA ASP A 133 16.34 -19.64 -11.48
C ASP A 133 17.64 -19.51 -12.27
N ASP A 134 18.57 -18.75 -11.72
CA ASP A 134 19.94 -18.67 -12.21
C ASP A 134 20.86 -18.50 -10.99
N SER A 135 21.79 -19.43 -10.82
CA SER A 135 22.75 -19.39 -9.72
C SER A 135 23.74 -18.22 -9.80
N THR A 136 23.84 -17.60 -10.97
CA THR A 136 24.74 -16.45 -11.22
C THR A 136 24.02 -15.10 -11.14
N ALA A 137 22.68 -15.10 -11.23
CA ALA A 137 21.91 -13.86 -11.16
C ALA A 137 21.67 -13.46 -9.70
N ALA A 138 21.99 -12.20 -9.39
CA ALA A 138 21.69 -11.63 -8.09
C ALA A 138 20.18 -11.51 -7.89
N ASP A 139 19.62 -12.18 -6.89
CA ASP A 139 18.18 -12.15 -6.57
C ASP A 139 17.67 -10.74 -6.22
N THR A 140 18.55 -9.89 -5.73
CA THR A 140 18.26 -8.51 -5.39
C THR A 140 18.22 -7.60 -6.61
N SER A 141 18.80 -8.03 -7.74
CA SER A 141 18.79 -7.27 -8.99
C SER A 141 17.53 -7.54 -9.80
N ALA A 142 16.59 -6.58 -9.82
CA ALA A 142 15.40 -6.67 -10.65
C ALA A 142 15.73 -6.87 -12.14
N ALA A 143 16.75 -6.19 -12.65
CA ALA A 143 17.16 -6.28 -14.03
C ALA A 143 17.70 -7.68 -14.38
N ALA A 144 18.52 -8.29 -13.50
CA ALA A 144 19.04 -9.64 -13.70
C ALA A 144 17.91 -10.67 -13.74
N VAL A 145 16.96 -10.61 -12.81
CA VAL A 145 15.82 -11.54 -12.80
C VAL A 145 14.89 -11.29 -13.99
N LEU A 146 14.63 -10.04 -14.37
CA LEU A 146 13.80 -9.73 -15.53
C LEU A 146 14.40 -10.24 -16.85
N ALA A 147 15.71 -10.30 -16.96
CA ALA A 147 16.42 -10.84 -18.13
C ALA A 147 16.17 -12.34 -18.34
N LEU A 148 15.73 -13.06 -17.29
CA LEU A 148 15.43 -14.50 -17.36
C LEU A 148 14.01 -14.82 -17.90
N PHE A 149 13.18 -13.83 -18.15
CA PHE A 149 11.86 -14.05 -18.75
C PHE A 149 11.95 -14.17 -20.28
N THR A 150 12.64 -15.19 -20.76
CA THR A 150 12.86 -15.49 -22.17
C THR A 150 12.02 -16.67 -22.64
N ALA A 151 11.78 -16.78 -23.94
CA ALA A 151 10.88 -17.79 -24.50
C ALA A 151 11.34 -19.23 -24.21
N ASP A 152 12.64 -19.48 -24.22
CA ASP A 152 13.27 -20.78 -23.93
C ASP A 152 13.12 -21.19 -22.46
N ARG A 153 12.92 -20.26 -21.58
CA ARG A 153 12.68 -20.49 -20.14
C ARG A 153 11.21 -20.62 -19.77
N ARG A 154 10.30 -20.52 -20.73
CA ARG A 154 8.87 -20.71 -20.49
C ARG A 154 8.59 -22.20 -20.23
N ILE A 155 8.19 -22.51 -18.99
CA ILE A 155 7.91 -23.89 -18.55
C ILE A 155 6.42 -24.18 -18.36
N GLY A 156 5.55 -23.21 -18.59
CA GLY A 156 4.11 -23.40 -18.44
C GLY A 156 3.30 -22.22 -18.91
N GLY A 157 2.00 -22.40 -18.92
CA GLY A 157 1.08 -21.33 -19.22
C GLY A 157 -0.30 -21.83 -19.64
N THR A 158 -1.29 -20.96 -19.49
CA THR A 158 -2.68 -21.25 -19.90
C THR A 158 -3.44 -19.95 -20.05
N SER A 159 -4.50 -20.01 -20.84
CA SER A 159 -5.40 -18.88 -21.05
C SER A 159 -6.78 -19.17 -20.46
N PHE A 160 -7.37 -18.15 -19.90
CA PHE A 160 -8.70 -18.18 -19.32
C PHE A 160 -9.57 -17.09 -19.96
N LEU A 161 -10.83 -17.40 -20.20
CA LEU A 161 -11.83 -16.36 -20.46
C LEU A 161 -12.12 -15.64 -19.12
N ARG A 162 -12.29 -14.33 -19.16
CA ARG A 162 -12.58 -13.51 -17.98
C ARG A 162 -13.70 -14.09 -17.12
N ASP A 163 -14.78 -14.53 -17.75
CA ASP A 163 -15.98 -14.99 -17.06
C ASP A 163 -15.82 -16.41 -16.48
N SER A 164 -14.82 -17.18 -16.95
CA SER A 164 -14.44 -18.49 -16.42
C SER A 164 -13.31 -18.44 -15.39
N LEU A 165 -12.68 -17.28 -15.21
CA LEU A 165 -11.59 -17.10 -14.26
C LEU A 165 -12.15 -17.21 -12.83
N LYS A 166 -11.58 -18.11 -12.04
CA LYS A 166 -11.93 -18.34 -10.63
C LYS A 166 -10.94 -17.61 -9.72
N ASP A 167 -11.28 -17.52 -8.43
CA ASP A 167 -10.37 -16.96 -7.42
C ASP A 167 -9.14 -17.85 -7.18
N THR A 168 -9.23 -19.12 -7.54
CA THR A 168 -8.05 -20.02 -7.59
C THR A 168 -7.93 -20.57 -8.99
N VAL A 169 -6.78 -20.37 -9.60
CA VAL A 169 -6.45 -20.89 -10.93
C VAL A 169 -5.26 -21.84 -10.86
N ALA A 170 -5.28 -22.88 -11.70
CA ALA A 170 -4.19 -23.81 -11.84
C ALA A 170 -3.55 -23.61 -13.22
N VAL A 171 -2.28 -23.23 -13.24
CA VAL A 171 -1.51 -23.07 -14.48
C VAL A 171 -0.60 -24.31 -14.63
N PRO A 172 -0.75 -25.08 -15.72
CA PRO A 172 0.08 -26.26 -15.95
C PRO A 172 1.56 -25.87 -16.10
N LEU A 173 2.43 -26.74 -15.59
CA LEU A 173 3.88 -26.66 -15.71
C LEU A 173 4.40 -27.87 -16.49
N SER A 174 5.57 -27.74 -17.07
CA SER A 174 6.29 -28.89 -17.67
C SER A 174 6.72 -29.87 -16.59
N ASP A 175 6.20 -31.08 -16.65
CA ASP A 175 6.55 -32.18 -15.74
C ASP A 175 8.06 -32.47 -15.75
N SER A 176 8.69 -32.41 -16.94
CA SER A 176 10.13 -32.60 -17.09
C SER A 176 10.95 -31.51 -16.42
N ALA A 177 10.50 -30.26 -16.50
CA ALA A 177 11.18 -29.15 -15.84
C ALA A 177 11.11 -29.26 -14.31
N VAL A 178 9.95 -29.65 -13.76
CA VAL A 178 9.80 -29.86 -12.31
C VAL A 178 10.64 -31.04 -11.86
N LEU A 179 10.63 -32.18 -12.61
CA LEU A 179 11.44 -33.37 -12.32
C LEU A 179 12.93 -33.06 -12.32
N GLU A 180 13.41 -32.29 -13.30
CA GLU A 180 14.82 -31.88 -13.39
C GLU A 180 15.27 -31.16 -12.10
N LYS A 181 14.43 -30.22 -11.57
CA LYS A 181 14.72 -29.55 -10.31
C LYS A 181 14.78 -30.50 -9.12
N ILE A 182 13.87 -31.46 -9.05
CA ILE A 182 13.83 -32.45 -7.97
C ILE A 182 15.07 -33.40 -8.01
N VAL A 183 15.36 -33.98 -9.15
CA VAL A 183 16.45 -34.96 -9.31
C VAL A 183 17.81 -34.29 -9.07
N ASN A 184 18.00 -33.12 -9.62
CA ASN A 184 19.27 -32.38 -9.49
C ASN A 184 19.35 -31.53 -8.21
N LYS A 185 18.34 -31.61 -7.32
CA LYS A 185 18.26 -30.84 -6.08
C LYS A 185 18.43 -29.32 -6.31
N ARG A 186 17.88 -28.83 -7.41
CA ARG A 186 17.91 -27.41 -7.78
C ARG A 186 16.68 -26.69 -7.27
N ARG A 187 16.82 -25.38 -7.15
CA ARG A 187 15.71 -24.48 -6.78
C ARG A 187 14.75 -24.35 -7.95
N LEU A 188 13.46 -24.30 -7.66
CA LEU A 188 12.43 -23.92 -8.62
C LEU A 188 12.01 -22.48 -8.31
N ARG A 189 12.28 -21.59 -9.23
CA ARG A 189 11.87 -20.16 -9.12
C ARG A 189 10.98 -19.82 -10.29
N LEU A 190 9.71 -19.58 -9.99
CA LEU A 190 8.70 -19.30 -10.99
C LEU A 190 8.60 -17.81 -11.23
N GLY A 191 8.79 -17.42 -12.48
CA GLY A 191 8.43 -16.08 -12.97
C GLY A 191 7.02 -16.11 -13.54
N LEU A 192 6.14 -15.24 -13.07
CA LEU A 192 4.77 -15.12 -13.54
C LEU A 192 4.62 -13.88 -14.41
N ARG A 193 4.02 -14.03 -15.57
CA ARG A 193 3.59 -12.95 -16.45
C ARG A 193 2.14 -13.12 -16.81
N ALA A 194 1.36 -12.05 -16.69
CA ALA A 194 0.00 -12.03 -17.22
C ALA A 194 -0.08 -11.14 -18.46
N SER A 195 -0.82 -11.59 -19.46
CA SER A 195 -1.01 -10.86 -20.71
C SER A 195 -2.45 -11.02 -21.23
N GLY A 196 -2.86 -10.16 -22.16
CA GLY A 196 -4.17 -10.18 -22.78
C GLY A 196 -4.30 -9.12 -23.86
N ASN A 197 -5.43 -9.09 -24.53
CA ASN A 197 -5.72 -8.15 -25.63
C ASN A 197 -6.25 -6.79 -25.15
N GLY A 198 -5.90 -6.37 -23.96
CA GLY A 198 -6.29 -5.07 -23.37
C GLY A 198 -5.61 -4.83 -22.02
N PRO A 199 -5.91 -3.69 -21.38
CA PRO A 199 -5.36 -3.39 -20.06
C PRO A 199 -5.71 -4.48 -19.06
N LEU A 200 -4.70 -4.92 -18.33
CA LEU A 200 -4.81 -6.00 -17.34
C LEU A 200 -4.18 -5.56 -16.03
N SER A 201 -4.86 -5.86 -14.93
CA SER A 201 -4.27 -5.89 -13.60
C SER A 201 -5.00 -6.92 -12.73
N VAL A 202 -4.26 -7.81 -12.11
CA VAL A 202 -4.78 -8.80 -11.17
C VAL A 202 -3.78 -9.01 -10.03
N ARG A 203 -4.29 -9.16 -8.83
CA ARG A 203 -3.49 -9.43 -7.64
C ARG A 203 -3.43 -10.92 -7.39
N VAL A 204 -2.23 -11.39 -7.10
CA VAL A 204 -1.95 -12.78 -6.70
C VAL A 204 -1.55 -12.76 -5.23
N GLY A 205 -2.15 -13.62 -4.43
CA GLY A 205 -1.84 -13.74 -3.00
C GLY A 205 -0.37 -14.10 -2.76
N THR A 206 0.15 -13.65 -1.63
CA THR A 206 1.54 -13.85 -1.17
C THR A 206 1.58 -14.57 0.16
N VAL A 207 2.78 -14.95 0.58
CA VAL A 207 3.03 -15.49 1.93
C VAL A 207 2.57 -14.47 3.00
N GLU A 208 2.83 -13.19 2.80
CA GLU A 208 2.44 -12.12 3.73
C GLU A 208 0.92 -11.98 3.87
N SER A 209 0.15 -12.33 2.85
CA SER A 209 -1.33 -12.34 2.91
C SER A 209 -1.92 -13.66 3.44
N GLY A 210 -1.10 -14.68 3.66
CA GLY A 210 -1.57 -16.03 4.00
C GLY A 210 -2.27 -16.76 2.86
N SER A 211 -2.16 -16.28 1.62
CA SER A 211 -2.81 -16.83 0.42
C SER A 211 -1.78 -17.13 -0.68
N ALA A 212 -0.63 -17.64 -0.30
CA ALA A 212 0.48 -17.91 -1.21
C ALA A 212 0.11 -18.92 -2.30
N ALA A 213 0.81 -18.81 -3.43
CA ALA A 213 0.74 -19.83 -4.48
C ALA A 213 1.32 -21.15 -4.02
N GLU A 214 0.90 -22.26 -4.63
CA GLU A 214 1.40 -23.61 -4.35
C GLU A 214 1.76 -24.33 -5.63
N VAL A 215 2.88 -25.06 -5.63
CA VAL A 215 3.19 -26.02 -6.69
C VAL A 215 2.62 -27.37 -6.30
N SER A 216 1.86 -27.97 -7.23
CA SER A 216 1.24 -29.28 -7.06
C SER A 216 1.72 -30.23 -8.15
N TYR A 217 2.13 -31.44 -7.79
CA TYR A 217 2.51 -32.49 -8.73
C TYR A 217 2.28 -33.91 -8.16
N ARG A 218 2.08 -34.87 -9.03
CA ARG A 218 1.92 -36.27 -8.65
C ARG A 218 3.26 -37.01 -8.83
N PRO A 219 3.81 -37.62 -7.77
CA PRO A 219 5.06 -38.36 -7.86
C PRO A 219 4.83 -39.74 -8.47
N ASN A 220 5.75 -40.20 -9.33
CA ASN A 220 5.86 -41.54 -9.90
C ASN A 220 4.57 -42.11 -10.55
N ALA A 221 3.67 -41.23 -11.06
CA ALA A 221 2.35 -41.60 -11.54
C ALA A 221 1.51 -42.40 -10.52
N ASP A 222 1.85 -42.34 -9.26
CA ASP A 222 1.17 -43.06 -8.19
C ASP A 222 -0.22 -42.49 -7.95
N THR A 223 -1.24 -43.21 -8.39
CA THR A 223 -2.65 -42.79 -8.24
C THR A 223 -3.17 -43.02 -6.81
N SER A 224 -2.49 -43.86 -6.02
CA SER A 224 -2.82 -44.09 -4.61
C SER A 224 -2.32 -42.95 -3.70
N ALA A 225 -1.27 -42.24 -4.14
CA ALA A 225 -0.75 -41.10 -3.43
C ALA A 225 -1.52 -39.83 -3.81
N LYS A 226 -1.78 -38.96 -2.82
CA LYS A 226 -2.26 -37.59 -3.08
C LYS A 226 -1.18 -36.79 -3.80
N PRO A 227 -1.56 -35.86 -4.68
CA PRO A 227 -0.58 -34.92 -5.21
C PRO A 227 0.17 -34.22 -4.09
N LEU A 228 1.46 -34.04 -4.24
CA LEU A 228 2.28 -33.26 -3.33
C LEU A 228 1.93 -31.78 -3.53
N LEU A 229 1.86 -31.07 -2.42
CA LEU A 229 1.65 -29.61 -2.39
C LEU A 229 2.88 -28.99 -1.74
N VAL A 230 3.51 -28.08 -2.44
CA VAL A 230 4.69 -27.36 -1.97
C VAL A 230 4.37 -25.88 -1.94
N GLY A 231 4.42 -25.29 -0.74
CA GLY A 231 4.30 -23.85 -0.56
C GLY A 231 5.60 -23.12 -0.91
N PRO A 232 5.54 -21.80 -1.12
CA PRO A 232 6.72 -21.00 -1.38
C PRO A 232 7.68 -21.07 -0.20
N ILE A 233 8.95 -21.23 -0.52
CA ILE A 233 10.04 -21.19 0.46
C ILE A 233 11.27 -20.56 -0.18
N SER A 234 11.93 -19.70 0.58
CA SER A 234 13.18 -19.06 0.22
C SER A 234 14.27 -19.57 1.15
N SER A 235 15.35 -20.07 0.60
CA SER A 235 16.50 -20.51 1.37
C SER A 235 17.80 -19.94 0.80
N THR A 236 18.76 -19.67 1.69
CA THR A 236 20.14 -19.38 1.28
C THR A 236 20.82 -20.69 0.98
N PRO A 237 21.50 -20.86 -0.17
CA PRO A 237 22.27 -22.05 -0.46
C PRO A 237 23.32 -22.32 0.63
N ALA A 238 23.41 -23.55 1.09
CA ALA A 238 24.43 -23.93 2.08
C ALA A 238 25.84 -23.71 1.51
N GLY A 239 26.70 -23.02 2.26
CA GLY A 239 28.10 -22.75 1.90
C GLY A 239 28.31 -21.67 0.86
N ALA A 240 27.27 -20.92 0.50
CA ALA A 240 27.40 -19.81 -0.42
C ALA A 240 27.47 -18.48 0.33
N ASP A 241 28.60 -17.79 0.21
CA ASP A 241 28.75 -16.39 0.52
C ASP A 241 28.10 -15.55 -0.60
N PHE A 242 26.77 -15.63 -0.70
CA PHE A 242 26.01 -14.77 -1.62
C PHE A 242 25.34 -13.67 -0.80
N PRO A 243 25.99 -12.52 -0.57
CA PRO A 243 25.41 -11.41 0.18
C PRO A 243 24.16 -10.83 -0.48
N GLU A 244 23.93 -11.19 -1.74
CA GLU A 244 22.82 -10.71 -2.57
C GLU A 244 21.59 -11.62 -2.50
N ILE A 245 21.69 -12.83 -1.93
CA ILE A 245 20.56 -13.74 -1.76
C ILE A 245 19.92 -13.49 -0.40
N ARG A 246 18.72 -12.96 -0.45
CA ARG A 246 17.93 -12.70 0.76
C ARG A 246 17.00 -13.89 1.02
N SER A 247 17.10 -14.45 2.22
CA SER A 247 16.25 -15.58 2.65
C SER A 247 14.79 -15.18 2.87
N ASP A 248 14.51 -13.88 3.10
CA ASP A 248 13.17 -13.33 3.29
C ASP A 248 12.46 -12.97 1.97
N LEU A 249 13.10 -13.16 0.83
CA LEU A 249 12.57 -12.81 -0.48
C LEU A 249 11.87 -14.01 -1.13
N THR A 250 10.66 -14.32 -0.69
CA THR A 250 9.93 -15.53 -1.08
C THR A 250 9.05 -15.31 -2.32
N ASP A 251 8.20 -14.31 -2.29
CA ASP A 251 7.35 -13.92 -3.39
C ASP A 251 7.26 -12.40 -3.48
N TYR A 252 7.31 -11.86 -4.70
CA TYR A 252 7.39 -10.42 -4.89
C TYR A 252 7.04 -9.98 -6.32
N THR A 253 6.77 -8.68 -6.46
CA THR A 253 6.50 -8.04 -7.74
C THR A 253 7.77 -7.40 -8.33
N LEU A 254 7.98 -7.62 -9.62
CA LEU A 254 8.97 -6.90 -10.43
C LEU A 254 8.29 -5.93 -11.39
N VAL A 255 8.80 -4.72 -11.47
CA VAL A 255 8.35 -3.72 -12.44
C VAL A 255 9.24 -3.82 -13.67
N ALA A 256 8.70 -4.37 -14.76
CA ALA A 256 9.40 -4.53 -16.02
C ALA A 256 9.32 -3.27 -16.90
N LYS A 257 8.19 -2.57 -16.86
CA LYS A 257 7.99 -1.29 -17.54
C LYS A 257 7.23 -0.33 -16.63
N TYR A 258 7.65 0.91 -16.61
CA TYR A 258 6.95 1.99 -15.92
C TYR A 258 7.27 3.34 -16.59
N ALA A 259 6.34 3.84 -17.36
CA ALA A 259 6.53 5.06 -18.15
C ALA A 259 5.94 6.33 -17.51
N VAL A 260 5.40 6.23 -16.30
CA VAL A 260 4.78 7.39 -15.65
C VAL A 260 5.86 8.29 -15.06
N GLN A 261 6.08 9.43 -15.68
CA GLN A 261 7.02 10.46 -15.19
C GLN A 261 6.39 11.21 -14.01
N GLN A 262 7.21 11.53 -13.03
CA GLN A 262 6.82 12.46 -11.99
C GLN A 262 6.92 13.88 -12.56
N ASP A 263 5.80 14.62 -12.55
CA ASP A 263 5.79 16.03 -12.93
C ASP A 263 6.51 16.87 -11.87
N ALA A 264 7.20 17.91 -12.31
CA ALA A 264 7.72 18.94 -11.40
C ALA A 264 6.59 19.51 -10.53
N ASN A 265 6.89 19.92 -9.32
CA ASN A 265 5.94 20.47 -8.35
C ASN A 265 4.80 19.52 -7.95
N THR A 266 4.99 18.22 -8.07
CA THR A 266 4.04 17.22 -7.57
C THR A 266 4.73 16.18 -6.69
N MET A 267 3.95 15.62 -5.77
CA MET A 267 4.30 14.46 -4.96
C MET A 267 3.26 13.37 -5.19
N SER A 268 3.68 12.12 -5.23
CA SER A 268 2.83 10.97 -5.50
C SER A 268 2.80 10.00 -4.34
N VAL A 269 1.64 9.37 -4.13
CA VAL A 269 1.43 8.34 -3.09
C VAL A 269 0.73 7.15 -3.72
N GLY A 270 1.20 5.93 -3.42
CA GLY A 270 0.69 4.70 -4.03
C GLY A 270 1.39 4.37 -5.36
N GLY A 271 0.70 3.67 -6.24
CA GLY A 271 1.25 3.22 -7.51
C GLY A 271 2.16 2.01 -7.40
N ILE A 272 2.82 1.68 -8.52
CA ILE A 272 3.82 0.61 -8.59
C ILE A 272 5.02 1.07 -9.44
N PRO A 273 6.25 1.03 -8.94
CA PRO A 273 6.62 0.75 -7.55
C PRO A 273 5.97 1.73 -6.58
N GLY A 274 5.63 1.25 -5.38
CA GLY A 274 4.94 2.07 -4.39
C GLY A 274 5.69 3.34 -4.02
N ARG A 275 4.98 4.44 -3.92
CA ARG A 275 5.52 5.76 -3.60
C ARG A 275 4.96 6.26 -2.29
N ARG A 276 5.81 6.94 -1.51
CA ARG A 276 5.45 7.65 -0.28
C ARG A 276 5.89 9.08 -0.36
N ALA A 277 5.11 10.00 0.19
CA ALA A 277 5.46 11.39 0.30
C ALA A 277 5.76 11.76 1.76
N TYR A 278 6.88 12.44 1.99
CA TYR A 278 7.33 12.84 3.32
C TYR A 278 7.22 14.36 3.44
N LEU A 279 6.54 14.83 4.49
CA LEU A 279 6.33 16.25 4.76
C LEU A 279 6.84 16.59 6.15
N ARG A 280 7.63 17.64 6.27
CA ARG A 280 8.13 18.16 7.53
C ARG A 280 7.51 19.52 7.82
N PHE A 281 7.18 19.73 9.08
CA PHE A 281 6.62 20.97 9.58
C PHE A 281 7.56 21.58 10.63
N VAL A 282 7.51 22.89 10.75
CA VAL A 282 8.09 23.64 11.88
C VAL A 282 6.96 24.38 12.55
N LEU A 283 6.55 23.89 13.72
CA LEU A 283 5.50 24.53 14.48
C LEU A 283 6.07 25.74 15.24
N PRO A 284 5.47 26.93 15.12
CA PRO A 284 5.84 28.06 15.92
C PRO A 284 5.70 27.76 17.41
N ALA A 285 6.66 28.27 18.22
CA ALA A 285 6.66 28.04 19.65
C ALA A 285 5.34 28.45 20.33
N TYR A 286 4.76 29.58 19.94
CA TYR A 286 3.51 30.05 20.52
C TYR A 286 2.34 29.08 20.35
N ILE A 287 2.28 28.34 19.23
CA ILE A 287 1.21 27.33 19.01
C ILE A 287 1.32 26.21 20.02
N VAL A 288 2.56 25.83 20.38
CA VAL A 288 2.82 24.70 21.28
C VAL A 288 2.73 25.11 22.75
N ASP A 289 3.30 26.28 23.09
CA ASP A 289 3.52 26.67 24.47
C ASP A 289 2.40 27.55 25.04
N SER A 290 1.79 28.39 24.20
CA SER A 290 0.93 29.48 24.67
C SER A 290 -0.52 29.42 24.16
N THR A 291 -0.90 28.29 23.53
CA THR A 291 -2.26 28.14 22.99
C THR A 291 -2.88 26.80 23.38
N THR A 292 -4.19 26.75 23.26
CA THR A 292 -4.94 25.49 23.24
C THR A 292 -5.39 25.23 21.80
N VAL A 293 -4.81 24.25 21.16
CA VAL A 293 -5.23 23.86 19.81
C VAL A 293 -6.61 23.23 19.87
N VAL A 294 -7.51 23.71 19.02
CA VAL A 294 -8.89 23.22 18.89
C VAL A 294 -9.00 22.26 17.70
N ARG A 295 -8.33 22.60 16.60
CA ARG A 295 -8.32 21.81 15.38
C ARG A 295 -7.00 21.97 14.64
N ALA A 296 -6.56 20.89 13.98
CA ALA A 296 -5.43 20.95 13.07
C ALA A 296 -5.71 20.06 11.85
N THR A 297 -5.62 20.64 10.66
CA THR A 297 -5.97 19.97 9.41
C THR A 297 -4.88 20.17 8.39
N LEU A 298 -4.31 19.08 7.87
CA LEU A 298 -3.43 19.12 6.71
C LEU A 298 -4.28 19.19 5.44
N ARG A 299 -4.09 20.22 4.65
CA ARG A 299 -4.74 20.42 3.36
C ARG A 299 -3.76 20.09 2.24
N LEU A 300 -4.19 19.24 1.34
CA LEU A 300 -3.45 18.80 0.17
C LEU A 300 -4.30 19.07 -1.07
N THR A 301 -3.74 19.70 -2.09
CA THR A 301 -4.47 19.89 -3.35
C THR A 301 -4.14 18.74 -4.29
N GLN A 302 -5.15 17.93 -4.58
CA GLN A 302 -5.02 16.80 -5.49
C GLN A 302 -4.96 17.28 -6.94
N ARG A 303 -4.04 16.73 -7.71
CA ARG A 303 -3.90 16.90 -9.14
C ARG A 303 -4.41 15.63 -9.85
N PRO A 304 -5.30 15.75 -10.84
CA PRO A 304 -5.80 14.58 -11.55
C PRO A 304 -4.68 13.88 -12.31
N LEU A 305 -4.71 12.55 -12.29
CA LEU A 305 -3.83 11.69 -13.08
C LEU A 305 -4.58 11.21 -14.31
N ALA A 306 -4.00 11.44 -15.49
CA ALA A 306 -4.63 11.07 -16.76
C ALA A 306 -4.80 9.54 -16.93
N PHE A 307 -4.06 8.74 -16.19
CA PHE A 307 -4.06 7.28 -16.27
C PHE A 307 -4.88 6.59 -15.17
N GLY A 308 -5.52 7.37 -14.29
CA GLY A 308 -6.37 6.82 -13.24
C GLY A 308 -7.67 6.28 -13.81
N ASP A 309 -8.10 5.13 -13.31
CA ASP A 309 -9.47 4.70 -13.48
C ASP A 309 -10.32 5.26 -12.34
N ALA A 310 -11.53 5.68 -12.66
CA ALA A 310 -12.49 6.18 -11.67
C ALA A 310 -12.80 5.16 -10.56
N LEU A 311 -12.57 3.87 -10.81
CA LEU A 311 -12.75 2.80 -9.83
C LEU A 311 -11.51 2.50 -8.96
N ASP A 312 -10.35 3.06 -9.28
CA ASP A 312 -9.10 2.82 -8.56
C ASP A 312 -9.00 3.74 -7.32
N THR A 313 -9.86 3.55 -6.35
CA THR A 313 -9.77 4.29 -5.10
C THR A 313 -8.56 3.87 -4.28
N ILE A 314 -7.84 4.85 -3.75
CA ILE A 314 -6.67 4.68 -2.90
C ILE A 314 -6.99 5.27 -1.52
N THR A 315 -6.78 4.48 -0.47
CA THR A 315 -6.82 4.98 0.90
C THR A 315 -5.42 5.44 1.30
N ILE A 316 -5.28 6.70 1.71
CA ILE A 316 -4.00 7.28 2.13
C ILE A 316 -4.07 7.59 3.62
N HIS A 317 -3.09 7.10 4.36
CA HIS A 317 -2.89 7.40 5.77
C HIS A 317 -1.69 8.31 5.96
N ALA A 318 -1.77 9.20 6.93
CA ALA A 318 -0.65 9.95 7.43
C ALA A 318 -0.08 9.25 8.67
N HIS A 319 1.23 9.03 8.69
CA HIS A 319 1.94 8.45 9.83
C HIS A 319 3.06 9.39 10.27
N VAL A 320 3.46 9.31 11.52
CA VAL A 320 4.64 10.05 12.00
C VAL A 320 5.90 9.44 11.41
N ALA A 321 6.77 10.28 10.89
CA ALA A 321 8.10 9.88 10.43
C ALA A 321 9.13 10.18 11.52
N LEU A 322 9.66 9.15 12.19
CA LEU A 322 10.64 9.30 13.28
C LEU A 322 12.11 9.13 12.83
N ALA A 323 12.34 9.03 11.53
CA ALA A 323 13.67 8.71 10.99
C ALA A 323 14.65 9.89 10.88
N GLY A 324 14.54 10.84 11.78
CA GLY A 324 15.43 12.03 11.81
C GLY A 324 15.05 13.12 10.82
N PRO A 325 15.80 14.22 10.76
CA PRO A 325 15.48 15.36 9.91
C PRO A 325 15.65 15.05 8.40
N HIS A 326 16.43 14.02 8.08
CA HIS A 326 16.61 13.51 6.74
C HIS A 326 16.27 12.03 6.76
N VAL A 327 15.25 11.61 6.00
CA VAL A 327 14.91 10.18 5.84
C VAL A 327 15.97 9.55 4.92
N THR A 328 17.16 9.38 5.44
CA THR A 328 18.26 8.73 4.72
C THR A 328 18.22 7.21 4.86
N ASP A 329 17.58 6.71 5.90
CA ASP A 329 17.40 5.29 6.16
C ASP A 329 15.92 4.90 5.97
N LEU A 330 15.60 4.40 4.79
CA LEU A 330 14.25 3.97 4.41
C LEU A 330 13.76 2.79 5.26
N ARG A 331 14.65 1.89 5.67
CA ARG A 331 14.29 0.77 6.55
C ARG A 331 13.81 1.27 7.91
N ARG A 332 14.54 2.22 8.47
CA ARG A 332 14.18 2.83 9.75
C ARG A 332 12.87 3.61 9.65
N ALA A 333 12.66 4.33 8.57
CA ALA A 333 11.40 5.03 8.29
C ALA A 333 10.22 4.04 8.16
N THR A 334 10.43 2.87 7.55
CA THR A 334 9.41 1.83 7.42
C THR A 334 9.04 1.24 8.78
N ASN A 335 10.02 0.88 9.61
CA ASN A 335 9.79 0.26 10.92
C ASN A 335 9.07 1.19 11.89
N VAL A 336 9.34 2.47 11.82
CA VAL A 336 8.77 3.46 12.73
C VAL A 336 7.32 3.81 12.42
N ILE A 337 6.91 3.70 11.17
CA ILE A 337 5.52 3.95 10.73
C ILE A 337 4.51 3.02 11.41
N SER A 338 4.96 1.86 11.86
CA SER A 338 4.10 0.84 12.50
C SER A 338 3.97 1.01 14.03
N ALA A 339 4.59 2.01 14.63
CA ALA A 339 4.55 2.18 16.09
C ALA A 339 3.12 2.51 16.58
N PRO A 340 2.58 1.76 17.55
CA PRO A 340 1.26 2.03 18.12
C PRO A 340 1.19 3.45 18.72
N GLY A 341 0.06 4.13 18.53
CA GLY A 341 -0.19 5.46 19.08
C GLY A 341 0.37 6.64 18.28
N LEU A 342 1.12 6.38 17.21
CA LEU A 342 1.64 7.41 16.30
C LEU A 342 0.90 7.46 14.95
N LEU A 343 -0.26 6.80 14.87
CA LEU A 343 -1.15 6.85 13.72
C LEU A 343 -2.02 8.11 13.79
N VAL A 344 -2.11 8.81 12.69
CA VAL A 344 -3.21 9.76 12.49
C VAL A 344 -4.45 8.93 12.22
N ASN A 345 -5.48 9.05 13.05
CA ASN A 345 -6.69 8.23 12.96
C ASN A 345 -7.54 8.54 11.72
N ASP A 346 -7.25 9.63 11.03
CA ASP A 346 -7.94 10.03 9.81
C ASP A 346 -7.23 9.53 8.56
N SER A 347 -7.98 9.33 7.49
CA SER A 347 -7.48 8.87 6.21
C SER A 347 -8.16 9.59 5.05
N LEU A 348 -7.50 9.63 3.91
CA LEU A 348 -8.06 10.13 2.66
C LEU A 348 -8.45 8.97 1.76
N LEU A 349 -9.69 8.94 1.32
CA LEU A 349 -10.09 8.14 0.18
C LEU A 349 -10.01 9.02 -1.07
N VAL A 350 -9.14 8.67 -2.01
CA VAL A 350 -8.90 9.44 -3.23
C VAL A 350 -9.05 8.57 -4.47
N THR A 351 -9.58 9.17 -5.52
CA THR A 351 -9.61 8.60 -6.87
C THR A 351 -8.56 9.33 -7.70
N PRO A 352 -7.65 8.66 -8.41
CA PRO A 352 -6.56 9.32 -9.14
C PRO A 352 -6.99 10.37 -10.16
N ALA A 353 -8.15 10.16 -10.78
CA ALA A 353 -8.71 11.10 -11.78
C ALA A 353 -9.31 12.37 -11.17
N ASP A 354 -9.54 12.41 -9.86
CA ASP A 354 -10.14 13.56 -9.19
C ASP A 354 -9.15 14.71 -9.00
N SER A 355 -9.70 15.89 -8.72
CA SER A 355 -8.98 17.10 -8.37
C SER A 355 -9.59 17.77 -7.15
N GLY A 356 -8.91 18.77 -6.61
CA GLY A 356 -9.42 19.61 -5.54
C GLY A 356 -8.71 19.41 -4.21
N VAL A 357 -9.17 20.13 -3.19
CA VAL A 357 -8.57 20.11 -1.86
C VAL A 357 -9.03 18.90 -1.08
N ARG A 358 -8.07 18.16 -0.53
CA ARG A 358 -8.26 17.04 0.41
C ARG A 358 -7.75 17.46 1.78
N SER A 359 -8.35 16.95 2.83
CA SER A 359 -8.00 17.33 4.20
C SER A 359 -7.86 16.09 5.08
N ILE A 360 -6.79 16.07 5.89
CA ILE A 360 -6.54 15.05 6.91
C ILE A 360 -6.53 15.73 8.27
N GLU A 361 -7.29 15.23 9.23
CA GLU A 361 -7.29 15.73 10.60
C GLU A 361 -6.00 15.36 11.33
N MET A 362 -5.28 16.36 11.83
CA MET A 362 -3.94 16.23 12.42
C MET A 362 -3.90 16.59 13.92
N PHE A 363 -5.05 16.82 14.55
CA PHE A 363 -5.13 17.32 15.91
C PHE A 363 -4.40 16.45 16.93
N GLY A 364 -4.62 15.12 16.88
CA GLY A 364 -3.97 14.17 17.78
C GLY A 364 -2.46 14.20 17.66
N LEU A 365 -1.95 14.27 16.42
CA LEU A 365 -0.51 14.35 16.15
C LEU A 365 0.09 15.66 16.64
N LEU A 366 -0.60 16.79 16.42
CA LEU A 366 -0.13 18.08 16.91
C LEU A 366 0.03 18.11 18.43
N ARG A 367 -0.91 17.49 19.15
CA ARG A 367 -0.83 17.32 20.61
C ARG A 367 0.36 16.43 21.02
N ALA A 368 0.60 15.35 20.30
CA ALA A 368 1.74 14.48 20.56
C ALA A 368 3.07 15.22 20.36
N TRP A 369 3.20 16.01 19.30
CA TRP A 369 4.39 16.84 19.07
C TRP A 369 4.58 17.91 20.15
N ALA A 370 3.50 18.52 20.63
CA ALA A 370 3.55 19.47 21.73
C ALA A 370 4.09 18.81 23.02
N GLY A 371 3.60 17.62 23.37
CA GLY A 371 4.04 16.90 24.55
C GLY A 371 5.51 16.42 24.47
N GLN A 372 6.02 16.19 23.28
CA GLN A 372 7.39 15.68 23.07
C GLN A 372 8.49 16.77 23.11
N ARG A 373 8.13 18.04 23.11
CA ARG A 373 9.10 19.14 23.16
C ARG A 373 9.95 19.18 24.44
N VAL A 374 9.44 18.57 25.51
CA VAL A 374 10.15 18.49 26.81
C VAL A 374 11.33 17.50 26.72
N LEU A 375 11.42 16.69 25.67
CA LEU A 375 12.51 15.75 25.48
C LEU A 375 13.80 16.48 25.09
N VAL A 376 14.94 15.98 25.56
CA VAL A 376 16.28 16.53 25.24
C VAL A 376 16.53 16.54 23.72
N ASN A 377 16.00 15.54 23.00
CA ASN A 377 16.07 15.44 21.55
C ASN A 377 14.64 15.16 21.01
N PRO A 378 13.81 16.17 20.79
CA PRO A 378 12.49 15.94 20.29
C PRO A 378 12.54 15.36 18.87
N PRO A 379 11.66 14.40 18.54
CA PRO A 379 11.60 13.85 17.20
C PRO A 379 11.19 14.94 16.19
N PRO A 380 11.61 14.81 14.92
CA PRO A 380 11.25 15.76 13.89
C PRO A 380 9.73 15.78 13.68
N GLN A 381 9.19 16.97 13.48
CA GLN A 381 7.78 17.18 13.17
C GLN A 381 7.52 16.80 11.70
N ALA A 382 7.60 15.54 11.40
CA ALA A 382 7.47 15.01 10.05
C ALA A 382 6.42 13.92 9.96
N ILE A 383 5.77 13.85 8.81
CA ILE A 383 4.81 12.80 8.46
C ILE A 383 5.20 12.14 7.16
N VAL A 384 4.71 10.91 7.00
CA VAL A 384 4.71 10.20 5.74
C VAL A 384 3.28 9.90 5.31
N LEU A 385 2.96 10.24 4.07
CA LEU A 385 1.73 9.84 3.41
C LEU A 385 1.98 8.53 2.70
N ARG A 386 1.17 7.51 2.98
CA ARG A 386 1.29 6.21 2.34
C ARG A 386 -0.08 5.64 1.97
N ALA A 387 -0.11 4.93 0.85
CA ALA A 387 -1.30 4.17 0.45
C ALA A 387 -1.46 2.92 1.33
N SER A 388 -2.70 2.45 1.49
CA SER A 388 -2.98 1.19 2.18
C SER A 388 -4.02 0.40 1.36
N PRO A 389 -3.68 -0.81 0.94
CA PRO A 389 -2.36 -1.44 0.93
C PRO A 389 -1.41 -0.84 -0.13
N GLU A 390 -0.08 -0.96 0.10
CA GLU A 390 0.93 -0.42 -0.83
C GLU A 390 1.25 -1.40 -1.96
N SER A 391 1.58 -0.87 -3.14
CA SER A 391 2.05 -1.62 -4.33
C SER A 391 1.13 -2.75 -4.81
N VAL A 392 -0.15 -2.66 -4.53
CA VAL A 392 -1.14 -3.67 -4.96
C VAL A 392 -2.08 -3.15 -6.04
N LEU A 393 -1.96 -1.89 -6.38
CA LEU A 393 -2.71 -1.23 -7.45
C LEU A 393 -1.74 -0.39 -8.31
N PRO A 394 -1.93 -0.34 -9.63
CA PRO A 394 -1.13 0.53 -10.49
C PRO A 394 -1.47 2.02 -10.32
N ALA A 395 -2.54 2.31 -9.60
CA ALA A 395 -3.04 3.66 -9.41
C ALA A 395 -2.20 4.43 -8.37
N GLU A 396 -1.90 5.70 -8.66
CA GLU A 396 -1.26 6.62 -7.72
C GLU A 396 -2.11 7.88 -7.53
N ALA A 397 -2.09 8.43 -6.34
CA ALA A 397 -2.64 9.77 -6.07
C ALA A 397 -1.53 10.80 -6.20
N ARG A 398 -1.79 11.88 -6.92
CA ARG A 398 -0.89 13.01 -7.08
C ARG A 398 -1.41 14.23 -6.35
N PHE A 399 -0.52 14.89 -5.64
CA PHE A 399 -0.77 16.16 -4.98
C PHE A 399 0.26 17.19 -5.45
N TYR A 400 -0.12 18.44 -5.44
CA TYR A 400 0.85 19.51 -5.61
C TYR A 400 1.85 19.50 -4.46
N SER A 401 3.12 19.71 -4.77
CA SER A 401 4.20 19.68 -3.80
C SER A 401 4.37 21.05 -3.11
N THR A 402 5.29 21.13 -2.15
CA THR A 402 5.59 22.36 -1.43
C THR A 402 6.24 23.42 -2.32
N THR A 403 6.78 23.03 -3.49
CA THR A 403 7.34 23.94 -4.51
C THR A 403 6.27 24.54 -5.44
N ALA A 404 5.04 24.05 -5.36
CA ALA A 404 3.94 24.60 -6.14
C ALA A 404 3.51 25.99 -5.67
N GLY A 405 2.67 26.65 -6.47
CA GLY A 405 2.14 27.97 -6.13
C GLY A 405 1.43 28.01 -4.77
N ALA A 406 1.41 29.15 -4.12
CA ALA A 406 0.96 29.32 -2.73
C ALA A 406 -0.46 28.79 -2.44
N THR A 407 -1.36 28.80 -3.42
CA THR A 407 -2.74 28.31 -3.30
C THR A 407 -2.87 26.79 -3.44
N LEU A 408 -1.87 26.13 -4.02
CA LEU A 408 -1.90 24.72 -4.38
C LEU A 408 -1.04 23.85 -3.45
N ARG A 409 0.01 24.42 -2.87
CA ARG A 409 0.94 23.67 -2.01
C ARG A 409 0.28 23.14 -0.74
N PRO A 410 0.83 22.08 -0.13
CA PRO A 410 0.38 21.57 1.17
C PRO A 410 0.40 22.67 2.24
N VAL A 411 -0.61 22.70 3.10
CA VAL A 411 -0.66 23.63 4.21
C VAL A 411 -1.35 23.01 5.42
N MET A 412 -0.83 23.21 6.62
CA MET A 412 -1.50 22.86 7.86
C MET A 412 -2.26 24.07 8.39
N ARG A 413 -3.58 23.94 8.45
CA ARG A 413 -4.45 24.94 9.11
C ARG A 413 -4.64 24.53 10.55
N ILE A 414 -4.37 25.45 11.47
CA ILE A 414 -4.52 25.25 12.91
C ILE A 414 -5.48 26.29 13.45
N SER A 415 -6.55 25.82 14.09
CA SER A 415 -7.47 26.66 14.87
C SER A 415 -7.10 26.52 16.35
N TYR A 416 -6.92 27.61 17.04
CA TYR A 416 -6.45 27.63 18.41
C TYR A 416 -7.04 28.80 19.23
N ILE A 417 -7.00 28.61 20.54
CA ILE A 417 -7.35 29.63 21.54
C ILE A 417 -6.07 30.02 22.26
N PRO A 418 -5.68 31.29 22.28
CA PRO A 418 -4.59 31.77 23.12
C PRO A 418 -4.88 31.41 24.59
N ARG A 419 -3.91 30.86 25.30
CA ARG A 419 -4.04 30.72 26.76
C ARG A 419 -3.98 32.12 27.37
N ALA A 420 -4.96 32.44 28.18
CA ALA A 420 -4.88 33.65 28.98
C ALA A 420 -3.69 33.48 29.92
N THR A 421 -2.71 34.34 29.81
CA THR A 421 -1.72 34.50 30.87
C THR A 421 -2.50 35.13 32.05
N PHE A 422 -2.81 34.29 33.02
CA PHE A 422 -3.22 34.84 34.33
C PHE A 422 -2.00 35.57 34.86
N GLY A 423 -1.95 36.86 34.64
CA GLY A 423 -0.99 37.72 35.33
C GLY A 423 -1.22 37.52 36.83
N VAL A 424 -0.29 36.91 37.51
CA VAL A 424 -0.15 37.07 38.94
C VAL A 424 0.20 38.55 39.10
N PRO A 425 -0.58 39.33 39.89
CA PRO A 425 -0.29 40.72 40.13
C PRO A 425 1.07 40.91 40.80
#